data_b18a132fb09ad4b0b9e9725490551025
#
_entry.id   b18a132fb09ad4b0b9e9725490551025
#
_cell.length_a   1.000
_cell.length_b   1.000
_cell.length_c   1.000
_cell.angle_alpha   90.00
_cell.angle_beta   90.00
_cell.angle_gamma   90.00
#
_symmetry.space_group_name_H-M   'P 1'
#
loop_
_entity.id
_entity.type
_entity.pdbx_description
1 polymer ?
#
loop_
_entity_poly.entity_id
_entity_poly.type
_entity_poly.pdbx_seq_one_letter_code
_entity_poly.pdbx_strand_id
1 'polypeptide(L)'
;MMLERICFSVLESSLVASVLYALMMLGEGRLAKYSPRCRSTLWFILSARLLVPLPVGIVYFGDSFAQAKWQLLGRVWLAGMAAFFALHLLAYYRLRRRLSRGERHLSLSHAEQQEIRRVFYEIKSTLKIAAPVQLCISSQAAGPMLLGFLRPKVVFPDCMLPKENLRMIFRHELMHYRRRDSWYRLFLLFTLSVHWFNPFLYLMVDSATEDLESACDRSVIKGRDRRFVEQYAQTLLDTAKFLLERQRRHQMLLASCLSSSAQRLKKRLIALFLPVGLNGRPLVLFAAVLMMLGIYIA
;
A
#
# COMPACT_ATOMS: atom_id res chain seq x y z
N MET A 1 4.95 10.11 -33.80
CA MET A 1 3.64 10.80 -33.56
C MET A 1 2.91 10.26 -32.32
N MET A 2 2.47 8.98 -32.24
CA MET A 2 1.69 8.49 -31.11
C MET A 2 2.49 8.45 -29.78
N LEU A 3 3.71 7.91 -29.79
CA LEU A 3 4.55 7.78 -28.59
C LEU A 3 4.95 9.15 -28.01
N GLU A 4 5.19 10.14 -28.85
CA GLU A 4 5.52 11.52 -28.45
C GLU A 4 4.34 12.16 -27.69
N ARG A 5 3.13 12.01 -28.24
CA ARG A 5 1.91 12.51 -27.60
C ARG A 5 1.69 11.88 -26.22
N ILE A 6 1.86 10.56 -26.12
CA ILE A 6 1.74 9.85 -24.85
C ILE A 6 2.79 10.33 -23.85
N CYS A 7 4.05 10.43 -24.25
CA CYS A 7 5.14 10.88 -23.40
C CYS A 7 4.87 12.30 -22.87
N PHE A 8 4.46 13.20 -23.72
CA PHE A 8 4.14 14.56 -23.35
C PHE A 8 2.96 14.61 -22.37
N SER A 9 1.86 13.91 -22.66
CA SER A 9 0.69 13.83 -21.78
C SER A 9 1.02 13.21 -20.42
N VAL A 10 1.96 12.26 -20.36
CA VAL A 10 2.46 11.69 -19.08
C VAL A 10 3.24 12.74 -18.29
N LEU A 11 4.08 13.56 -18.94
CA LEU A 11 4.81 14.63 -18.27
C LEU A 11 3.87 15.68 -17.68
N GLU A 12 2.87 16.10 -18.43
CA GLU A 12 1.86 17.06 -17.96
C GLU A 12 1.04 16.52 -16.81
N SER A 13 0.48 15.33 -16.98
CA SER A 13 -0.30 14.68 -15.90
C SER A 13 0.54 14.49 -14.65
N SER A 14 1.84 14.21 -14.82
CA SER A 14 2.82 14.08 -13.73
C SER A 14 3.03 15.40 -13.00
N LEU A 15 3.16 16.52 -13.72
CA LEU A 15 3.30 17.85 -13.15
C LEU A 15 2.04 18.26 -12.37
N VAL A 16 0.87 18.12 -13.00
CA VAL A 16 -0.43 18.42 -12.37
C VAL A 16 -0.62 17.62 -11.09
N ALA A 17 -0.30 16.32 -11.12
CA ALA A 17 -0.39 15.47 -9.93
C ALA A 17 0.58 15.90 -8.83
N SER A 18 1.77 16.36 -9.17
CA SER A 18 2.74 16.87 -8.18
C SER A 18 2.20 18.12 -7.48
N VAL A 19 1.58 19.04 -8.23
CA VAL A 19 0.93 20.23 -7.67
C VAL A 19 -0.25 19.84 -6.79
N LEU A 20 -1.13 18.93 -7.25
CA LEU A 20 -2.27 18.44 -6.47
C LEU A 20 -1.81 17.74 -5.19
N TYR A 21 -0.77 16.93 -5.26
CA TYR A 21 -0.19 16.29 -4.08
C TYR A 21 0.33 17.34 -3.09
N ALA A 22 1.08 18.33 -3.56
CA ALA A 22 1.58 19.42 -2.72
C ALA A 22 0.44 20.18 -2.03
N LEU A 23 -0.63 20.51 -2.77
CA LEU A 23 -1.81 21.15 -2.20
C LEU A 23 -2.52 20.27 -1.15
N MET A 24 -2.58 18.97 -1.40
CA MET A 24 -3.13 18.01 -0.43
C MET A 24 -2.28 17.94 0.85
N MET A 25 -0.96 17.99 0.72
CA MET A 25 -0.05 18.03 1.89
C MET A 25 -0.17 19.35 2.68
N LEU A 26 -0.28 20.48 2.01
CA LEU A 26 -0.57 21.76 2.68
C LEU A 26 -1.92 21.73 3.40
N GLY A 27 -2.88 20.98 2.88
CA GLY A 27 -4.18 20.74 3.50
C GLY A 27 -4.25 19.53 4.45
N GLU A 28 -3.13 18.90 4.82
CA GLU A 28 -3.12 17.64 5.61
C GLU A 28 -3.93 17.75 6.89
N GLY A 29 -3.84 18.86 7.61
CA GLY A 29 -4.64 19.11 8.83
C GLY A 29 -6.15 19.11 8.59
N ARG A 30 -6.62 19.53 7.41
CA ARG A 30 -8.03 19.48 7.01
C ARG A 30 -8.42 18.07 6.55
N LEU A 31 -7.55 17.41 5.80
CA LEU A 31 -7.77 16.04 5.33
C LEU A 31 -7.76 15.03 6.47
N ALA A 32 -7.00 15.27 7.54
CA ALA A 32 -6.98 14.43 8.74
C ALA A 32 -8.36 14.33 9.42
N LYS A 33 -9.27 15.30 9.20
CA LYS A 33 -10.64 15.26 9.69
C LYS A 33 -11.51 14.22 9.00
N TYR A 34 -11.11 13.75 7.82
CA TYR A 34 -11.86 12.74 7.07
C TYR A 34 -11.40 11.32 7.41
N SER A 35 -12.28 10.37 7.23
CA SER A 35 -11.96 8.96 7.50
C SER A 35 -10.80 8.47 6.61
N PRO A 36 -9.92 7.58 7.13
CA PRO A 36 -8.82 7.02 6.33
C PRO A 36 -9.28 6.32 5.05
N ARG A 37 -10.50 5.76 5.07
CA ARG A 37 -11.11 5.16 3.88
C ARG A 37 -11.40 6.21 2.79
N CYS A 38 -11.87 7.40 3.18
CA CYS A 38 -12.08 8.51 2.25
C CYS A 38 -10.74 8.94 1.62
N ARG A 39 -9.71 9.13 2.43
CA ARG A 39 -8.37 9.52 1.95
C ARG A 39 -7.77 8.48 1.01
N SER A 40 -7.87 7.18 1.34
CA SER A 40 -7.46 6.11 0.43
C SER A 40 -8.19 6.15 -0.91
N THR A 41 -9.49 6.50 -0.91
CA THR A 41 -10.26 6.65 -2.16
C THR A 41 -9.81 7.85 -2.96
N LEU A 42 -9.47 8.98 -2.33
CA LEU A 42 -8.91 10.16 -3.01
C LEU A 42 -7.57 9.83 -3.69
N TRP A 43 -6.67 9.11 -3.00
CA TRP A 43 -5.41 8.65 -3.60
C TRP A 43 -5.65 7.71 -4.79
N PHE A 44 -6.65 6.82 -4.69
CA PHE A 44 -7.03 5.95 -5.80
C PHE A 44 -7.51 6.76 -7.02
N ILE A 45 -8.38 7.75 -6.81
CA ILE A 45 -8.90 8.61 -7.88
C ILE A 45 -7.76 9.40 -8.53
N LEU A 46 -6.86 9.99 -7.73
CA LEU A 46 -5.70 10.72 -8.24
C LEU A 46 -4.79 9.81 -9.07
N SER A 47 -4.53 8.60 -8.58
CA SER A 47 -3.72 7.60 -9.30
C SER A 47 -4.40 7.13 -10.60
N ALA A 48 -5.73 6.96 -10.59
CA ALA A 48 -6.50 6.60 -11.77
C ALA A 48 -6.43 7.72 -12.84
N ARG A 49 -6.54 8.98 -12.40
CA ARG A 49 -6.41 10.16 -13.28
C ARG A 49 -5.05 10.21 -13.96
N LEU A 50 -3.97 9.86 -13.24
CA LEU A 50 -2.62 9.82 -13.77
C LEU A 50 -2.43 8.78 -14.89
N LEU A 51 -3.19 7.70 -14.85
CA LEU A 51 -3.11 6.63 -15.86
C LEU A 51 -3.92 6.93 -17.13
N VAL A 52 -4.82 7.91 -17.09
CA VAL A 52 -5.57 8.35 -18.26
C VAL A 52 -4.86 9.56 -18.85
N PRO A 53 -4.08 9.40 -19.94
CA PRO A 53 -3.46 10.51 -20.63
C PRO A 53 -4.56 11.36 -21.25
N LEU A 54 -4.78 12.57 -20.74
CA LEU A 54 -5.69 13.51 -21.36
C LEU A 54 -4.88 14.40 -22.29
N PRO A 55 -5.34 14.61 -23.53
CA PRO A 55 -4.77 15.63 -24.37
C PRO A 55 -5.15 17.00 -23.77
N VAL A 56 -4.28 17.56 -22.95
CA VAL A 56 -4.34 19.00 -22.68
C VAL A 56 -3.86 19.66 -23.96
N GLY A 57 -4.66 20.54 -24.53
CA GLY A 57 -4.42 21.16 -25.83
C GLY A 57 -3.09 21.89 -25.87
N ILE A 58 -2.08 21.26 -26.47
CA ILE A 58 -0.75 21.80 -26.53
C ILE A 58 -0.35 22.12 -27.94
N VAL A 59 0.21 23.29 -28.01
CA VAL A 59 0.86 23.86 -29.15
C VAL A 59 1.90 22.86 -29.71
N TYR A 60 1.61 22.33 -30.87
CA TYR A 60 2.55 21.51 -31.64
C TYR A 60 3.70 22.39 -32.13
N PHE A 61 4.89 22.17 -31.61
CA PHE A 61 6.12 22.64 -32.25
C PHE A 61 6.40 21.73 -33.46
N GLY A 62 6.14 22.25 -34.68
CA GLY A 62 6.14 21.49 -35.90
C GLY A 62 7.52 21.15 -36.49
N ASP A 63 8.63 21.32 -35.77
CA ASP A 63 9.97 21.10 -36.33
C ASP A 63 10.38 19.62 -36.26
N SER A 64 10.87 19.11 -37.40
CA SER A 64 11.38 17.71 -37.51
C SER A 64 12.46 17.36 -36.48
N PHE A 65 13.28 18.34 -36.09
CA PHE A 65 14.28 18.19 -35.07
C PHE A 65 13.68 18.01 -33.63
N ALA A 66 12.60 18.70 -33.33
CA ALA A 66 11.86 18.53 -32.11
C ALA A 66 11.21 17.13 -32.01
N GLN A 67 10.66 16.64 -33.14
CA GLN A 67 10.06 15.31 -33.22
C GLN A 67 11.06 14.19 -32.90
N ALA A 68 12.29 14.24 -33.44
CA ALA A 68 13.31 13.22 -33.14
C ALA A 68 13.70 13.17 -31.66
N LYS A 69 13.80 14.32 -30.97
CA LYS A 69 14.04 14.41 -29.54
C LYS A 69 12.91 13.80 -28.72
N TRP A 70 11.67 14.10 -29.04
CA TRP A 70 10.50 13.54 -28.35
C TRP A 70 10.38 12.03 -28.54
N GLN A 71 10.73 11.50 -29.73
CA GLN A 71 10.78 10.06 -29.96
C GLN A 71 11.84 9.38 -29.07
N LEU A 72 13.01 9.97 -28.94
CA LEU A 72 14.07 9.47 -28.06
C LEU A 72 13.62 9.48 -26.60
N LEU A 73 13.06 10.60 -26.13
CA LEU A 73 12.51 10.72 -24.78
C LEU A 73 11.42 9.68 -24.50
N GLY A 74 10.50 9.47 -25.45
CA GLY A 74 9.47 8.45 -25.34
C GLY A 74 10.02 7.02 -25.23
N ARG A 75 11.08 6.71 -25.99
CA ARG A 75 11.77 5.41 -25.88
C ARG A 75 12.46 5.24 -24.53
N VAL A 76 13.15 6.28 -24.04
CA VAL A 76 13.81 6.28 -22.74
C VAL A 76 12.77 6.11 -21.61
N TRP A 77 11.66 6.86 -21.69
CA TRP A 77 10.55 6.73 -20.74
C TRP A 77 9.97 5.31 -20.72
N LEU A 78 9.69 4.73 -21.89
CA LEU A 78 9.13 3.39 -21.99
C LEU A 78 10.10 2.33 -21.46
N ALA A 79 11.38 2.45 -21.79
CA ALA A 79 12.43 1.56 -21.28
C ALA A 79 12.56 1.67 -19.74
N GLY A 80 12.55 2.89 -19.20
CA GLY A 80 12.58 3.15 -17.77
C GLY A 80 11.34 2.57 -17.06
N MET A 81 10.15 2.75 -17.63
CA MET A 81 8.91 2.16 -17.12
C MET A 81 8.99 0.63 -17.08
N ALA A 82 9.41 0.01 -18.18
CA ALA A 82 9.55 -1.44 -18.28
C ALA A 82 10.59 -1.98 -17.28
N ALA A 83 11.76 -1.33 -17.22
CA ALA A 83 12.83 -1.70 -16.28
C ALA A 83 12.37 -1.56 -14.82
N PHE A 84 11.73 -0.44 -14.45
CA PHE A 84 11.20 -0.20 -13.11
C PHE A 84 10.20 -1.28 -12.71
N PHE A 85 9.23 -1.57 -13.57
CA PHE A 85 8.22 -2.59 -13.30
C PHE A 85 8.84 -4.00 -13.20
N ALA A 86 9.75 -4.34 -14.11
CA ALA A 86 10.45 -5.62 -14.10
C ALA A 86 11.29 -5.82 -12.82
N LEU A 87 12.00 -4.78 -12.36
CA LEU A 87 12.77 -4.83 -11.10
C LEU A 87 11.86 -5.10 -9.89
N HIS A 88 10.69 -4.47 -9.82
CA HIS A 88 9.74 -4.70 -8.74
C HIS A 88 9.11 -6.10 -8.80
N LEU A 89 8.78 -6.60 -10.00
CA LEU A 89 8.33 -7.99 -10.18
C LEU A 89 9.41 -8.99 -9.77
N LEU A 90 10.67 -8.74 -10.14
CA LEU A 90 11.79 -9.58 -9.76
C LEU A 90 12.01 -9.58 -8.24
N ALA A 91 11.94 -8.39 -7.61
CA ALA A 91 12.02 -8.25 -6.15
C ALA A 91 10.88 -9.03 -5.44
N TYR A 92 9.65 -8.89 -5.95
CA TYR A 92 8.49 -9.65 -5.46
C TYR A 92 8.69 -11.17 -5.61
N TYR A 93 9.19 -11.63 -6.76
CA TYR A 93 9.45 -13.04 -7.01
C TYR A 93 10.57 -13.60 -6.12
N ARG A 94 11.64 -12.82 -5.92
CA ARG A 94 12.73 -13.17 -4.99
C ARG A 94 12.22 -13.27 -3.55
N LEU A 95 11.40 -12.32 -3.11
CA LEU A 95 10.76 -12.35 -1.79
C LEU A 95 9.91 -13.61 -1.64
N ARG A 96 9.03 -13.89 -2.59
CA ARG A 96 8.17 -15.09 -2.58
C ARG A 96 8.99 -16.38 -2.50
N ARG A 97 10.06 -16.51 -3.28
CA ARG A 97 10.98 -17.66 -3.22
C ARG A 97 11.68 -17.78 -1.88
N ARG A 98 12.17 -16.65 -1.34
CA ARG A 98 12.80 -16.61 -0.03
C ARG A 98 11.86 -17.10 1.06
N LEU A 99 10.64 -16.63 1.09
CA LEU A 99 9.62 -17.05 2.06
C LEU A 99 9.29 -18.54 1.94
N SER A 100 9.11 -19.07 0.72
CA SER A 100 8.85 -20.50 0.51
C SER A 100 10.03 -21.41 0.93
N ARG A 101 11.27 -20.94 0.83
CA ARG A 101 12.42 -21.67 1.38
C ARG A 101 12.39 -21.71 2.90
N GLY A 102 11.95 -20.63 3.56
CA GLY A 102 11.82 -20.56 5.01
C GLY A 102 10.75 -21.48 5.59
N GLU A 103 9.82 -22.02 4.79
CA GLU A 103 8.83 -23.02 5.23
C GLU A 103 9.47 -24.38 5.58
N ARG A 104 10.67 -24.66 5.05
CA ARG A 104 11.34 -25.96 5.23
C ARG A 104 12.11 -26.09 6.54
N HIS A 105 12.48 -24.98 7.14
CA HIS A 105 13.34 -24.91 8.34
C HIS A 105 12.65 -24.04 9.39
N LEU A 106 11.69 -24.66 10.11
CA LEU A 106 10.96 -24.01 11.19
C LEU A 106 11.53 -24.44 12.53
N SER A 107 11.63 -23.49 13.47
CA SER A 107 12.03 -23.73 14.85
C SER A 107 10.86 -24.15 15.74
N LEU A 108 9.65 -23.80 15.33
CA LEU A 108 8.42 -24.17 16.04
C LEU A 108 8.16 -25.67 16.00
N SER A 109 7.77 -26.22 17.15
CA SER A 109 7.27 -27.59 17.27
C SER A 109 6.01 -27.82 16.42
N HIS A 110 5.71 -29.06 16.11
CA HIS A 110 4.51 -29.42 15.34
C HIS A 110 3.22 -28.96 16.06
N ALA A 111 3.16 -29.05 17.38
CA ALA A 111 2.01 -28.61 18.18
C ALA A 111 1.79 -27.10 18.10
N GLU A 112 2.86 -26.29 18.18
CA GLU A 112 2.78 -24.83 18.02
C GLU A 112 2.33 -24.43 16.62
N GLN A 113 2.85 -25.09 15.60
CA GLN A 113 2.39 -24.86 14.22
C GLN A 113 0.90 -25.19 14.03
N GLN A 114 0.42 -26.28 14.65
CA GLN A 114 -1.00 -26.64 14.63
C GLN A 114 -1.87 -25.60 15.32
N GLU A 115 -1.45 -25.08 16.49
CA GLU A 115 -2.19 -24.03 17.21
C GLU A 115 -2.28 -22.74 16.37
N ILE A 116 -1.17 -22.31 15.76
CA ILE A 116 -1.17 -21.15 14.84
C ILE A 116 -2.15 -21.37 13.68
N ARG A 117 -2.14 -22.56 13.06
CA ARG A 117 -3.05 -22.91 11.98
C ARG A 117 -4.51 -22.90 12.45
N ARG A 118 -4.77 -23.47 13.63
CA ARG A 118 -6.11 -23.49 14.23
C ARG A 118 -6.67 -22.09 14.41
N VAL A 119 -5.89 -21.18 15.02
CA VAL A 119 -6.30 -19.79 15.25
C VAL A 119 -6.53 -19.07 13.91
N PHE A 120 -5.67 -19.30 12.91
CA PHE A 120 -5.86 -18.71 11.57
C PHE A 120 -7.19 -19.14 10.93
N TYR A 121 -7.50 -20.44 10.92
CA TYR A 121 -8.75 -20.94 10.32
C TYR A 121 -9.99 -20.53 11.13
N GLU A 122 -9.88 -20.44 12.46
CA GLU A 122 -10.93 -19.88 13.33
C GLU A 122 -11.29 -18.45 12.93
N ILE A 123 -10.27 -17.58 12.77
CA ILE A 123 -10.48 -16.18 12.40
C ILE A 123 -10.97 -16.07 10.95
N LYS A 124 -10.44 -16.86 10.04
CA LYS A 124 -10.89 -16.92 8.64
C LYS A 124 -12.39 -17.27 8.55
N SER A 125 -12.84 -18.26 9.32
CA SER A 125 -14.25 -18.66 9.42
C SER A 125 -15.10 -17.52 10.03
N THR A 126 -14.65 -16.92 11.15
CA THR A 126 -15.33 -15.79 11.79
C THR A 126 -15.53 -14.61 10.84
N LEU A 127 -14.58 -14.36 9.96
CA LEU A 127 -14.66 -13.31 8.92
C LEU A 127 -15.46 -13.75 7.69
N LYS A 128 -15.97 -14.98 7.65
CA LYS A 128 -16.71 -15.55 6.52
C LYS A 128 -15.96 -15.48 5.19
N ILE A 129 -14.65 -15.79 5.23
CA ILE A 129 -13.79 -15.79 4.04
C ILE A 129 -13.77 -17.20 3.45
N ALA A 130 -14.59 -17.44 2.43
CA ALA A 130 -14.67 -18.74 1.72
C ALA A 130 -13.47 -18.98 0.79
N ALA A 131 -12.82 -17.93 0.32
CA ALA A 131 -11.71 -18.02 -0.63
C ALA A 131 -10.51 -18.83 -0.09
N PRO A 132 -9.70 -19.45 -0.98
CA PRO A 132 -8.57 -20.29 -0.59
C PRO A 132 -7.34 -19.47 -0.16
N VAL A 133 -7.49 -18.60 0.85
CA VAL A 133 -6.36 -17.93 1.49
C VAL A 133 -5.59 -18.95 2.32
N GLN A 134 -4.32 -19.13 2.01
CA GLN A 134 -3.42 -20.08 2.69
C GLN A 134 -2.62 -19.39 3.81
N LEU A 135 -2.25 -20.16 4.83
CA LEU A 135 -1.27 -19.73 5.84
C LEU A 135 0.10 -20.35 5.49
N CYS A 136 1.13 -19.55 5.53
CA CYS A 136 2.52 -19.90 5.32
C CYS A 136 3.32 -19.47 6.56
N ILE A 137 3.91 -20.40 7.30
CA ILE A 137 4.82 -20.08 8.41
C ILE A 137 6.23 -20.14 7.84
N SER A 138 7.03 -19.09 8.04
CA SER A 138 8.37 -19.02 7.43
C SER A 138 9.40 -18.39 8.36
N SER A 139 10.53 -19.07 8.51
CA SER A 139 11.69 -18.56 9.26
C SER A 139 12.32 -17.31 8.62
N GLN A 140 12.07 -17.10 7.32
CA GLN A 140 12.53 -15.95 6.56
C GLN A 140 11.55 -14.76 6.57
N ALA A 141 10.38 -14.91 7.17
CA ALA A 141 9.42 -13.82 7.30
C ALA A 141 9.90 -12.83 8.35
N ALA A 142 10.03 -11.55 7.97
CA ALA A 142 10.36 -10.49 8.92
C ALA A 142 9.21 -10.23 9.89
N GLY A 143 7.97 -10.36 9.44
CA GLY A 143 6.74 -10.17 10.21
C GLY A 143 5.52 -10.74 9.50
N PRO A 144 4.35 -10.67 10.15
CA PRO A 144 3.08 -11.03 9.52
C PRO A 144 2.84 -10.16 8.29
N MET A 145 2.33 -10.75 7.20
CA MET A 145 1.97 -10.01 5.99
C MET A 145 1.04 -10.81 5.07
N LEU A 146 0.14 -10.13 4.39
CA LEU A 146 -0.61 -10.71 3.28
C LEU A 146 0.21 -10.60 1.99
N LEU A 147 0.48 -11.71 1.33
CA LEU A 147 1.24 -11.78 0.08
C LEU A 147 0.39 -12.39 -1.04
N GLY A 148 0.48 -11.81 -2.23
CA GLY A 148 -0.21 -12.30 -3.43
C GLY A 148 -1.60 -11.68 -3.64
N PHE A 149 -1.98 -11.60 -4.92
CA PHE A 149 -3.27 -11.06 -5.36
C PHE A 149 -4.15 -12.12 -6.01
N LEU A 150 -3.59 -13.05 -6.80
CA LEU A 150 -4.34 -14.17 -7.41
C LEU A 150 -4.43 -15.38 -6.49
N ARG A 151 -3.34 -15.70 -5.80
CA ARG A 151 -3.26 -16.81 -4.83
C ARG A 151 -2.76 -16.25 -3.50
N PRO A 152 -3.64 -15.61 -2.71
CA PRO A 152 -3.27 -14.92 -1.49
C PRO A 152 -2.81 -15.90 -0.41
N LYS A 153 -1.70 -15.54 0.25
CA LYS A 153 -1.16 -16.24 1.41
C LYS A 153 -0.94 -15.24 2.54
N VAL A 154 -1.37 -15.59 3.75
CA VAL A 154 -0.91 -14.89 4.94
C VAL A 154 0.41 -15.53 5.37
N VAL A 155 1.47 -14.76 5.32
CA VAL A 155 2.79 -15.20 5.79
C VAL A 155 2.94 -14.81 7.24
N PHE A 156 3.36 -15.76 8.07
CA PHE A 156 3.57 -15.57 9.50
C PHE A 156 5.01 -15.95 9.85
N PRO A 157 5.71 -15.20 10.72
CA PRO A 157 7.07 -15.54 11.14
C PRO A 157 7.10 -16.80 11.98
N ASP A 158 8.24 -17.50 11.97
CA ASP A 158 8.51 -18.69 12.77
C ASP A 158 8.74 -18.30 14.23
N CYS A 159 7.66 -18.03 14.95
CA CYS A 159 7.64 -17.67 16.36
C CYS A 159 6.27 -17.96 16.97
N MET A 160 6.26 -18.28 18.26
CA MET A 160 5.01 -18.40 19.02
C MET A 160 4.70 -17.08 19.70
N LEU A 161 3.45 -16.64 19.57
CA LEU A 161 2.90 -15.46 20.22
C LEU A 161 1.69 -15.86 21.07
N PRO A 162 1.31 -15.06 22.09
CA PRO A 162 0.08 -15.28 22.83
C PRO A 162 -1.12 -15.42 21.88
N LYS A 163 -2.03 -16.33 22.21
CA LYS A 163 -3.19 -16.66 21.36
C LYS A 163 -4.03 -15.44 21.00
N GLU A 164 -4.17 -14.51 21.92
CA GLU A 164 -4.94 -13.27 21.68
C GLU A 164 -4.23 -12.37 20.64
N ASN A 165 -2.90 -12.27 20.71
CA ASN A 165 -2.13 -11.53 19.70
C ASN A 165 -2.23 -12.20 18.32
N LEU A 166 -2.17 -13.54 18.25
CA LEU A 166 -2.37 -14.29 17.01
C LEU A 166 -3.74 -13.98 16.38
N ARG A 167 -4.81 -13.96 17.20
CA ARG A 167 -6.16 -13.62 16.74
C ARG A 167 -6.24 -12.22 16.14
N MET A 168 -5.63 -11.23 16.79
CA MET A 168 -5.62 -9.85 16.32
C MET A 168 -4.83 -9.68 15.05
N ILE A 169 -3.65 -10.29 14.97
CA ILE A 169 -2.77 -10.29 13.80
C ILE A 169 -3.50 -10.92 12.60
N PHE A 170 -4.04 -12.14 12.74
CA PHE A 170 -4.73 -12.79 11.64
C PHE A 170 -5.99 -12.04 11.21
N ARG A 171 -6.69 -11.42 12.16
CA ARG A 171 -7.82 -10.55 11.82
C ARG A 171 -7.36 -9.36 10.97
N HIS A 172 -6.24 -8.73 11.30
CA HIS A 172 -5.66 -7.63 10.52
C HIS A 172 -5.26 -8.07 9.12
N GLU A 173 -4.48 -9.15 8.98
CA GLU A 173 -4.02 -9.65 7.68
C GLU A 173 -5.18 -10.12 6.78
N LEU A 174 -6.15 -10.81 7.35
CA LEU A 174 -7.34 -11.24 6.61
C LEU A 174 -8.27 -10.06 6.26
N MET A 175 -8.22 -8.95 7.01
CA MET A 175 -8.93 -7.73 6.66
C MET A 175 -8.32 -7.07 5.41
N HIS A 176 -7.00 -7.06 5.24
CA HIS A 176 -6.35 -6.64 3.99
C HIS A 176 -6.87 -7.45 2.79
N TYR A 177 -7.00 -8.77 2.96
CA TYR A 177 -7.59 -9.62 1.92
C TYR A 177 -9.02 -9.20 1.58
N ARG A 178 -9.89 -9.06 2.59
CA ARG A 178 -11.30 -8.69 2.43
C ARG A 178 -11.48 -7.33 1.76
N ARG A 179 -10.57 -6.39 2.01
CA ARG A 179 -10.55 -5.04 1.43
C ARG A 179 -9.92 -5.00 0.04
N ARG A 180 -9.29 -6.10 -0.41
CA ARG A 180 -8.53 -6.17 -1.66
C ARG A 180 -7.33 -5.22 -1.70
N ASP A 181 -6.70 -4.97 -0.57
CA ASP A 181 -5.60 -4.02 -0.43
C ASP A 181 -4.37 -4.40 -1.29
N SER A 182 -4.15 -5.69 -1.56
CA SER A 182 -3.10 -6.15 -2.48
C SER A 182 -3.29 -5.65 -3.92
N TRP A 183 -4.55 -5.57 -4.39
CA TRP A 183 -4.88 -5.02 -5.71
C TRP A 183 -4.66 -3.52 -5.76
N TYR A 184 -5.02 -2.82 -4.69
CA TYR A 184 -4.78 -1.40 -4.57
C TYR A 184 -3.27 -1.09 -4.63
N ARG A 185 -2.44 -1.85 -3.89
CA ARG A 185 -0.97 -1.71 -3.92
C ARG A 185 -0.38 -2.00 -5.31
N LEU A 186 -0.90 -3.01 -6.01
CA LEU A 186 -0.49 -3.31 -7.38
C LEU A 186 -0.84 -2.15 -8.33
N PHE A 187 -2.02 -1.55 -8.17
CA PHE A 187 -2.44 -0.39 -8.93
C PHE A 187 -1.52 0.82 -8.68
N LEU A 188 -1.17 1.10 -7.42
CA LEU A 188 -0.22 2.16 -7.08
C LEU A 188 1.17 1.91 -7.69
N LEU A 189 1.64 0.66 -7.66
CA LEU A 189 2.91 0.27 -8.28
C LEU A 189 2.88 0.51 -9.80
N PHE A 190 1.78 0.17 -10.46
CA PHE A 190 1.62 0.43 -11.89
C PHE A 190 1.65 1.92 -12.20
N THR A 191 0.90 2.74 -11.45
CA THR A 191 0.93 4.21 -11.55
C THR A 191 2.34 4.76 -11.36
N LEU A 192 3.05 4.28 -10.31
CA LEU A 192 4.43 4.67 -10.05
C LEU A 192 5.38 4.25 -11.18
N SER A 193 5.13 3.11 -11.83
CA SER A 193 5.95 2.63 -12.95
C SER A 193 5.81 3.53 -14.18
N VAL A 194 4.61 4.03 -14.46
CA VAL A 194 4.37 4.99 -15.57
C VAL A 194 5.09 6.30 -15.29
N HIS A 195 5.10 6.75 -14.05
CA HIS A 195 5.68 8.02 -13.61
C HIS A 195 6.97 7.83 -12.79
N TRP A 196 7.77 6.81 -13.13
CA TRP A 196 8.96 6.39 -12.38
C TRP A 196 9.97 7.52 -12.11
N PHE A 197 9.99 8.54 -12.95
CA PHE A 197 10.87 9.70 -12.88
C PHE A 197 10.40 10.79 -11.92
N ASN A 198 9.14 10.73 -11.40
CA ASN A 198 8.57 11.78 -10.58
C ASN A 198 8.71 11.48 -9.08
N PRO A 199 9.56 12.22 -8.33
CA PRO A 199 9.77 11.99 -6.90
C PRO A 199 8.53 12.23 -6.04
N PHE A 200 7.63 13.12 -6.43
CA PHE A 200 6.41 13.40 -5.66
C PHE A 200 5.45 12.21 -5.63
N LEU A 201 5.46 11.35 -6.67
CA LEU A 201 4.63 10.17 -6.69
C LEU A 201 5.09 9.10 -5.69
N TYR A 202 6.38 9.02 -5.39
CA TYR A 202 6.87 8.13 -4.32
C TYR A 202 6.32 8.55 -2.97
N LEU A 203 6.30 9.87 -2.68
CA LEU A 203 5.72 10.42 -1.46
C LEU A 203 4.20 10.20 -1.42
N MET A 204 3.52 10.37 -2.56
CA MET A 204 2.09 10.09 -2.69
C MET A 204 1.77 8.61 -2.40
N VAL A 205 2.54 7.67 -2.95
CA VAL A 205 2.36 6.23 -2.72
C VAL A 205 2.62 5.87 -1.26
N ASP A 206 3.58 6.51 -0.61
CA ASP A 206 3.85 6.32 0.82
C ASP A 206 2.66 6.79 1.66
N SER A 207 2.14 8.00 1.41
CA SER A 207 0.94 8.54 2.06
C SER A 207 -0.30 7.68 1.82
N ALA A 208 -0.50 7.21 0.59
CA ALA A 208 -1.60 6.31 0.23
C ALA A 208 -1.50 4.97 1.00
N THR A 209 -0.29 4.46 1.18
CA THR A 209 -0.04 3.22 1.93
C THR A 209 -0.29 3.41 3.43
N GLU A 210 0.09 4.55 4.02
CA GLU A 210 -0.22 4.89 5.43
C GLU A 210 -1.74 4.97 5.65
N ASP A 211 -2.47 5.60 4.74
CA ASP A 211 -3.94 5.68 4.82
C ASP A 211 -4.62 4.34 4.62
N LEU A 212 -4.04 3.46 3.79
CA LEU A 212 -4.53 2.10 3.58
C LEU A 212 -4.42 1.27 4.87
N GLU A 213 -3.28 1.36 5.57
CA GLU A 213 -3.06 0.73 6.89
C GLU A 213 -4.07 1.25 7.92
N SER A 214 -4.19 2.58 8.04
CA SER A 214 -5.14 3.21 8.97
C SER A 214 -6.59 2.81 8.68
N ALA A 215 -6.95 2.67 7.40
CA ALA A 215 -8.28 2.21 6.99
C ALA A 215 -8.49 0.71 7.27
N CYS A 216 -7.43 -0.11 7.22
CA CYS A 216 -7.46 -1.50 7.65
C CYS A 216 -7.69 -1.59 9.16
N ASP A 217 -6.91 -0.88 9.97
CA ASP A 217 -7.06 -0.81 11.41
C ASP A 217 -8.49 -0.42 11.82
N ARG A 218 -9.04 0.64 11.22
CA ARG A 218 -10.44 1.05 11.44
C ARG A 218 -11.45 -0.03 11.08
N SER A 219 -11.15 -0.84 10.07
CA SER A 219 -12.03 -1.96 9.68
C SER A 219 -11.98 -3.11 10.69
N VAL A 220 -10.82 -3.33 11.32
CA VAL A 220 -10.62 -4.34 12.38
C VAL A 220 -11.41 -4.00 13.63
N ILE A 221 -11.37 -2.71 14.07
CA ILE A 221 -11.99 -2.26 15.32
C ILE A 221 -13.46 -1.82 15.15
N LYS A 222 -14.00 -1.80 13.94
CA LYS A 222 -15.35 -1.32 13.66
C LYS A 222 -16.40 -2.12 14.47
N GLY A 223 -17.21 -1.42 15.27
CA GLY A 223 -18.27 -2.02 16.08
C GLY A 223 -17.73 -2.85 17.25
N ARG A 224 -16.48 -2.63 17.65
CA ARG A 224 -15.88 -3.25 18.83
C ARG A 224 -15.87 -2.30 20.01
N ASP A 225 -15.88 -2.88 21.21
CA ASP A 225 -15.80 -2.15 22.46
C ASP A 225 -14.39 -1.58 22.70
N ARG A 226 -14.27 -0.70 23.67
CA ARG A 226 -13.00 -0.03 24.02
C ARG A 226 -11.92 -1.02 24.45
N ARG A 227 -12.29 -2.06 25.19
CA ARG A 227 -11.37 -3.10 25.63
C ARG A 227 -10.71 -3.82 24.46
N PHE A 228 -11.47 -4.14 23.42
CA PHE A 228 -10.93 -4.74 22.19
C PHE A 228 -9.96 -3.78 21.46
N VAL A 229 -10.28 -2.49 21.41
CA VAL A 229 -9.40 -1.48 20.77
C VAL A 229 -8.07 -1.36 21.51
N GLU A 230 -8.10 -1.33 22.84
CA GLU A 230 -6.91 -1.30 23.71
C GLU A 230 -6.04 -2.55 23.53
N GLN A 231 -6.66 -3.73 23.50
CA GLN A 231 -5.96 -5.01 23.25
C GLN A 231 -5.36 -5.06 21.84
N TYR A 232 -6.07 -4.55 20.84
CA TYR A 232 -5.55 -4.45 19.47
C TYR A 232 -4.36 -3.48 19.40
N ALA A 233 -4.43 -2.32 20.05
CA ALA A 233 -3.33 -1.37 20.13
C ALA A 233 -2.09 -1.99 20.79
N GLN A 234 -2.28 -2.74 21.88
CA GLN A 234 -1.20 -3.48 22.56
C GLN A 234 -0.57 -4.51 21.62
N THR A 235 -1.38 -5.27 20.87
CA THR A 235 -0.88 -6.25 19.90
C THR A 235 -0.04 -5.59 18.80
N LEU A 236 -0.42 -4.40 18.32
CA LEU A 236 0.39 -3.65 17.36
C LEU A 236 1.74 -3.24 17.93
N LEU A 237 1.77 -2.79 19.20
CA LEU A 237 3.00 -2.46 19.92
C LEU A 237 3.91 -3.67 20.10
N ASP A 238 3.35 -4.80 20.55
CA ASP A 238 4.10 -6.03 20.78
C ASP A 238 4.67 -6.58 19.48
N THR A 239 3.88 -6.55 18.41
CA THR A 239 4.35 -6.95 17.08
C THR A 239 5.49 -6.05 16.58
N ALA A 240 5.38 -4.73 16.78
CA ALA A 240 6.43 -3.80 16.39
C ALA A 240 7.72 -4.01 17.21
N LYS A 241 7.62 -4.23 18.51
CA LYS A 241 8.78 -4.57 19.36
C LYS A 241 9.46 -5.85 18.89
N PHE A 242 8.68 -6.89 18.65
CA PHE A 242 9.18 -8.16 18.12
C PHE A 242 9.94 -7.97 16.80
N LEU A 243 9.38 -7.18 15.86
CA LEU A 243 10.01 -6.89 14.57
C LEU A 243 11.33 -6.14 14.74
N LEU A 244 11.37 -5.13 15.62
CA LEU A 244 12.58 -4.35 15.91
C LEU A 244 13.68 -5.22 16.52
N GLU A 245 13.36 -6.10 17.47
CA GLU A 245 14.32 -7.02 18.07
C GLU A 245 14.88 -8.01 17.05
N ARG A 246 14.03 -8.52 16.15
CA ARG A 246 14.43 -9.41 15.08
C ARG A 246 15.32 -8.71 14.05
N GLN A 247 15.01 -7.47 13.69
CA GLN A 247 15.86 -6.65 12.80
C GLN A 247 17.22 -6.34 13.43
N ARG A 248 17.28 -6.00 14.70
CA ARG A 248 18.54 -5.76 15.43
C ARG A 248 19.47 -6.97 15.39
N ARG A 249 18.93 -8.18 15.45
CA ARG A 249 19.73 -9.43 15.35
C ARG A 249 20.30 -9.67 13.96
N HIS A 250 19.67 -9.12 12.90
CA HIS A 250 20.06 -9.42 11.53
C HIS A 250 20.79 -8.28 10.81
N GLN A 251 20.73 -7.03 11.26
CA GLN A 251 21.41 -5.91 10.60
C GLN A 251 21.64 -4.72 11.55
N MET A 252 22.90 -4.32 11.65
CA MET A 252 23.37 -3.05 12.23
C MET A 252 23.23 -1.89 11.23
N LEU A 253 22.20 -1.77 10.42
CA LEU A 253 22.12 -0.75 9.36
C LEU A 253 20.85 0.08 9.41
N LEU A 254 21.05 1.40 9.52
CA LEU A 254 20.17 2.54 9.21
C LEU A 254 19.13 2.94 10.28
N ALA A 255 19.57 3.81 11.19
CA ALA A 255 18.72 4.53 12.17
C ALA A 255 17.54 5.30 11.53
N SER A 256 17.68 5.76 10.27
CA SER A 256 16.63 6.48 9.53
C SER A 256 15.38 5.64 9.24
N CYS A 257 15.55 4.36 8.89
CA CYS A 257 14.41 3.46 8.65
C CYS A 257 13.63 3.14 9.94
N LEU A 258 14.30 3.15 11.08
CA LEU A 258 13.67 2.89 12.38
C LEU A 258 12.80 4.08 12.81
N SER A 259 13.23 5.32 12.54
CA SER A 259 12.48 6.53 12.89
C SER A 259 11.18 6.63 12.09
N SER A 260 11.21 6.34 10.80
CA SER A 260 10.02 6.39 9.94
C SER A 260 8.99 5.31 10.32
N SER A 261 9.41 4.11 10.65
CA SER A 261 8.50 3.03 11.09
C SER A 261 7.85 3.31 12.45
N ALA A 262 8.60 3.92 13.38
CA ALA A 262 8.07 4.34 14.69
C ALA A 262 7.04 5.46 14.54
N GLN A 263 7.27 6.44 13.66
CA GLN A 263 6.31 7.51 13.40
C GLN A 263 5.01 6.98 12.76
N ARG A 264 5.10 6.05 11.80
CA ARG A 264 3.92 5.39 11.21
C ARG A 264 3.12 4.63 12.26
N LEU A 265 3.78 3.86 13.12
CA LEU A 265 3.11 3.17 14.22
C LEU A 265 2.41 4.13 15.17
N LYS A 266 3.10 5.24 15.56
CA LYS A 266 2.50 6.29 16.41
C LYS A 266 1.25 6.87 15.77
N LYS A 267 1.29 7.22 14.48
CA LYS A 267 0.10 7.71 13.73
C LYS A 267 -1.04 6.69 13.76
N ARG A 268 -0.76 5.39 13.52
CA ARG A 268 -1.74 4.30 13.58
C ARG A 268 -2.39 4.20 14.96
N LEU A 269 -1.58 4.17 16.02
CA LEU A 269 -2.07 4.08 17.41
C LEU A 269 -2.97 5.26 17.78
N ILE A 270 -2.54 6.48 17.49
CA ILE A 270 -3.37 7.68 17.74
C ILE A 270 -4.70 7.57 16.98
N ALA A 271 -4.65 7.15 15.72
CA ALA A 271 -5.83 7.02 14.88
C ALA A 271 -6.86 6.00 15.43
N LEU A 272 -6.45 4.98 16.20
CA LEU A 272 -7.38 4.01 16.81
C LEU A 272 -8.34 4.66 17.81
N PHE A 273 -7.85 5.64 18.56
CA PHE A 273 -8.60 6.28 19.67
C PHE A 273 -9.29 7.58 19.26
N LEU A 274 -8.98 8.12 18.07
CA LEU A 274 -9.68 9.29 17.56
C LEU A 274 -11.12 8.91 17.15
N PRO A 275 -12.07 9.86 17.24
CA PRO A 275 -13.42 9.62 16.73
C PRO A 275 -13.40 9.26 15.24
N VAL A 276 -14.46 8.61 14.79
CA VAL A 276 -14.62 8.30 13.35
C VAL A 276 -14.64 9.63 12.60
N GLY A 277 -13.71 9.82 11.68
CA GLY A 277 -13.64 11.05 10.90
C GLY A 277 -14.89 11.30 10.06
N LEU A 278 -15.03 12.53 9.60
CA LEU A 278 -16.15 12.98 8.78
C LEU A 278 -16.39 12.05 7.58
N ASN A 279 -17.67 11.90 7.22
CA ASN A 279 -18.04 11.16 6.03
C ASN A 279 -17.64 11.96 4.78
N GLY A 280 -16.52 11.60 4.17
CA GLY A 280 -15.96 12.30 3.01
C GLY A 280 -16.58 11.92 1.66
N ARG A 281 -17.75 11.27 1.64
CA ARG A 281 -18.43 10.94 0.37
C ARG A 281 -18.64 12.16 -0.53
N PRO A 282 -19.07 13.33 -0.03
CA PRO A 282 -19.21 14.53 -0.85
C PRO A 282 -17.86 15.00 -1.44
N LEU A 283 -16.78 14.92 -0.64
CA LEU A 283 -15.45 15.30 -1.09
C LEU A 283 -14.92 14.36 -2.19
N VAL A 284 -15.17 13.06 -2.05
CA VAL A 284 -14.81 12.05 -3.04
C VAL A 284 -15.59 12.26 -4.34
N LEU A 285 -16.89 12.51 -4.26
CA LEU A 285 -17.73 12.83 -5.40
C LEU A 285 -17.27 14.11 -6.09
N PHE A 286 -17.00 15.16 -5.34
CA PHE A 286 -16.49 16.42 -5.87
C PHE A 286 -15.15 16.24 -6.58
N ALA A 287 -14.21 15.51 -5.98
CA ALA A 287 -12.93 15.19 -6.60
C ALA A 287 -13.10 14.36 -7.89
N ALA A 288 -13.98 13.37 -7.89
CA ALA A 288 -14.28 12.56 -9.06
C ALA A 288 -14.89 13.42 -10.19
N VAL A 289 -15.83 14.31 -9.87
CA VAL A 289 -16.45 15.23 -10.85
C VAL A 289 -15.41 16.21 -11.40
N LEU A 290 -14.58 16.82 -10.57
CA LEU A 290 -13.52 17.70 -11.03
C LEU A 290 -12.54 17.00 -11.98
N MET A 291 -12.20 15.75 -11.68
CA MET A 291 -11.33 14.96 -12.54
C MET A 291 -12.00 14.58 -13.86
N MET A 292 -13.32 14.31 -13.85
CA MET A 292 -14.12 14.10 -15.06
C MET A 292 -14.25 15.38 -15.89
N LEU A 293 -14.54 16.51 -15.26
CA LEU A 293 -14.64 17.82 -15.95
C LEU A 293 -13.31 18.25 -16.56
N GLY A 294 -12.17 17.98 -15.89
CA GLY A 294 -10.85 18.19 -16.48
C GLY A 294 -10.60 17.38 -17.76
N ILE A 295 -11.37 16.31 -18.00
CA ILE A 295 -11.39 15.56 -19.28
C ILE A 295 -12.12 16.34 -20.39
N TYR A 296 -13.11 17.14 -20.00
CA TYR A 296 -13.97 17.87 -20.97
C TYR A 296 -13.45 19.26 -21.36
N ILE A 297 -12.58 19.87 -20.54
CA ILE A 297 -12.05 21.23 -20.75
C ILE A 297 -10.70 21.20 -21.49
N ALA A 298 -10.10 20.03 -21.65
CA ALA A 298 -8.87 19.79 -22.41
C ALA A 298 -9.17 19.21 -23.78
#